data_b2aa355145fe9fff4cfce6ee1f095f36
#
_entry.id   b2aa355145fe9fff4cfce6ee1f095f36
#
_cell.length_a   1.000
_cell.length_b   1.000
_cell.length_c   1.000
_cell.angle_alpha   90.00
_cell.angle_beta   90.00
_cell.angle_gamma   90.00
#
_symmetry.space_group_name_H-M   'P 1'
#
loop_
_entity.id
_entity.type
_entity.pdbx_description
1 polymer ?
#
loop_
_entity_poly.entity_id
_entity_poly.type
_entity_poly.pdbx_seq_one_letter_code
_entity_poly.pdbx_strand_id
1 'polypeptide(L)'
;SSVQFGFSDMLYGIGGLCAGLISAILSKKISTKVLIFLLYFILVINSALFIWINSAFYLFIGSFILGYSISSIRIYMNTAIMNTVSDKYVGRSFTIWTSISLLLQSLIAPFLGRWINEINDKFGFYIILILSLLIFVTLLLVNKTGKIKYAHKEE
;
A
#
# COMPACT_ATOMS: atom_id res chain seq x y z
N SER A 1 -18.06 17.53 -2.84
CA SER A 1 -18.53 17.73 -4.23
C SER A 1 -17.74 16.83 -5.18
N SER A 2 -18.31 16.50 -6.35
CA SER A 2 -17.63 15.68 -7.38
C SER A 2 -16.28 16.24 -7.81
N VAL A 3 -16.13 17.57 -7.79
CA VAL A 3 -14.88 18.27 -8.11
C VAL A 3 -13.80 17.97 -7.05
N GLN A 4 -14.15 17.97 -5.77
CA GLN A 4 -13.21 17.64 -4.70
C GLN A 4 -12.73 16.18 -4.79
N PHE A 5 -13.62 15.28 -5.17
CA PHE A 5 -13.27 13.88 -5.37
C PHE A 5 -12.29 13.70 -6.55
N GLY A 6 -12.57 14.31 -7.70
CA GLY A 6 -11.66 14.29 -8.84
C GLY A 6 -10.29 14.89 -8.55
N PHE A 7 -10.24 15.96 -7.73
CA PHE A 7 -8.97 16.56 -7.30
C PHE A 7 -8.18 15.65 -6.35
N SER A 8 -8.87 14.94 -5.46
CA SER A 8 -8.24 13.93 -4.58
C SER A 8 -7.63 12.78 -5.37
N ASP A 9 -8.35 12.30 -6.40
CA ASP A 9 -7.86 11.22 -7.28
C ASP A 9 -6.64 11.66 -8.08
N MET A 10 -6.63 12.90 -8.56
CA MET A 10 -5.46 13.47 -9.23
C MET A 10 -4.25 13.51 -8.29
N LEU A 11 -4.42 13.96 -7.06
CA LEU A 11 -3.34 14.01 -6.06
C LEU A 11 -2.87 12.61 -5.65
N TYR A 12 -3.77 11.63 -5.56
CA TYR A 12 -3.42 10.23 -5.38
C TYR A 12 -2.52 9.73 -6.52
N GLY A 13 -2.86 10.04 -7.77
CA GLY A 13 -2.05 9.71 -8.95
C GLY A 13 -0.67 10.37 -8.93
N ILE A 14 -0.59 11.66 -8.56
CA ILE A 14 0.68 12.38 -8.41
C ILE A 14 1.53 11.73 -7.31
N GLY A 15 0.93 11.35 -6.17
CA GLY A 15 1.61 10.59 -5.12
C GLY A 15 2.22 9.30 -5.64
N GLY A 16 1.49 8.56 -6.49
CA GLY A 16 1.99 7.35 -7.14
C GLY A 16 3.17 7.59 -8.09
N LEU A 17 3.15 8.68 -8.86
CA LEU A 17 4.28 9.08 -9.72
C LEU A 17 5.52 9.43 -8.89
N CYS A 18 5.36 10.20 -7.81
CA CYS A 18 6.44 10.52 -6.88
C CYS A 18 7.03 9.25 -6.24
N ALA A 19 6.17 8.26 -5.93
CA ALA A 19 6.61 6.97 -5.41
C ALA A 19 7.54 6.24 -6.38
N GLY A 20 7.22 6.24 -7.67
CA GLY A 20 8.07 5.64 -8.70
C GLY A 20 9.47 6.23 -8.74
N LEU A 21 9.57 7.55 -8.67
CA LEU A 21 10.85 8.26 -8.71
C LEU A 21 11.66 8.10 -7.42
N ILE A 22 11.01 8.29 -6.28
CA ILE A 22 11.68 8.34 -4.96
C ILE A 22 12.03 6.93 -4.48
N SER A 23 11.18 5.92 -4.71
CA SER A 23 11.43 4.55 -4.26
C SER A 23 12.71 3.95 -4.84
N ALA A 24 13.04 4.27 -6.09
CA ALA A 24 14.27 3.83 -6.73
C ALA A 24 15.54 4.41 -6.05
N ILE A 25 15.45 5.63 -5.53
CA ILE A 25 16.55 6.29 -4.83
C ILE A 25 16.66 5.77 -3.39
N LEU A 26 15.53 5.63 -2.69
CA LEU A 26 15.50 5.17 -1.31
C LEU A 26 15.96 3.72 -1.15
N SER A 27 15.59 2.84 -2.08
CA SER A 27 15.98 1.43 -2.03
C SER A 27 17.50 1.20 -2.09
N LYS A 28 18.26 2.17 -2.62
CA LYS A 28 19.74 2.13 -2.64
C LYS A 28 20.36 2.47 -1.29
N LYS A 29 19.65 3.22 -0.44
CA LYS A 29 20.19 3.74 0.83
C LYS A 29 19.66 3.02 2.06
N ILE A 30 18.43 2.50 1.98
CA ILE A 30 17.71 1.94 3.12
C ILE A 30 17.19 0.55 2.73
N SER A 31 17.27 -0.40 3.66
CA SER A 31 16.78 -1.76 3.40
C SER A 31 15.28 -1.77 3.10
N THR A 32 14.87 -2.55 2.13
CA THR A 32 13.47 -2.68 1.68
C THR A 32 12.52 -3.01 2.84
N LYS A 33 12.98 -3.78 3.82
CA LYS A 33 12.19 -4.13 5.02
C LYS A 33 11.81 -2.90 5.85
N VAL A 34 12.80 -2.03 6.11
CA VAL A 34 12.57 -0.81 6.89
C VAL A 34 11.66 0.15 6.14
N LEU A 35 11.82 0.24 4.81
CA LEU A 35 10.97 1.08 3.98
C LEU A 35 9.51 0.60 3.99
N ILE A 36 9.27 -0.70 3.84
CA ILE A 36 7.92 -1.27 3.91
C ILE A 36 7.30 -1.01 5.29
N PHE A 37 8.06 -1.22 6.36
CA PHE A 37 7.59 -0.98 7.73
C PHE A 37 7.20 0.48 7.95
N LEU A 38 8.04 1.43 7.53
CA LEU A 38 7.77 2.86 7.59
C LEU A 38 6.51 3.26 6.80
N LEU A 39 6.34 2.71 5.60
CA LEU A 39 5.19 3.01 4.76
C LEU A 39 3.88 2.48 5.36
N TYR A 40 3.87 1.29 5.93
CA TYR A 40 2.67 0.79 6.65
C TYR A 40 2.39 1.62 7.91
N PHE A 41 3.40 2.07 8.62
CA PHE A 41 3.21 2.98 9.76
C PHE A 41 2.57 4.31 9.34
N ILE A 42 3.05 4.89 8.22
CA ILE A 42 2.46 6.10 7.62
C ILE A 42 1.00 5.85 7.21
N LEU A 43 0.69 4.69 6.60
CA LEU A 43 -0.67 4.32 6.22
C LEU A 43 -1.61 4.23 7.42
N VAL A 44 -1.18 3.62 8.53
CA VAL A 44 -1.98 3.52 9.75
C VAL A 44 -2.30 4.91 10.30
N ILE A 45 -1.29 5.78 10.41
CA ILE A 45 -1.50 7.15 10.90
C ILE A 45 -2.42 7.93 9.96
N ASN A 46 -2.16 7.88 8.66
CA ASN A 46 -2.97 8.60 7.68
C ASN A 46 -4.42 8.14 7.66
N SER A 47 -4.67 6.83 7.76
CA SER A 47 -6.03 6.28 7.84
C SER A 47 -6.75 6.69 9.13
N ALA A 48 -6.05 6.72 10.26
CA ALA A 48 -6.60 7.22 11.52
C ALA A 48 -6.97 8.70 11.41
N LEU A 49 -6.11 9.53 10.83
CA LEU A 49 -6.36 10.95 10.64
C LEU A 49 -7.55 11.23 9.71
N PHE A 50 -7.79 10.41 8.69
CA PHE A 50 -8.99 10.52 7.86
C PHE A 50 -10.30 10.34 8.64
N ILE A 51 -10.28 9.52 9.68
CA ILE A 51 -11.46 9.31 10.53
C ILE A 51 -11.70 10.52 11.44
N TRP A 52 -10.63 11.14 11.93
CA TRP A 52 -10.69 12.23 12.90
C TRP A 52 -10.88 13.60 12.27
N ILE A 53 -10.22 13.87 11.16
CA ILE A 53 -10.18 15.20 10.53
C ILE A 53 -11.21 15.27 9.41
N ASN A 54 -12.30 15.99 9.65
CA ASN A 54 -13.35 16.29 8.67
C ASN A 54 -13.00 17.57 7.87
N SER A 55 -11.86 17.59 7.18
CA SER A 55 -11.43 18.76 6.40
C SER A 55 -11.16 18.37 4.95
N ALA A 56 -11.72 19.14 4.02
CA ALA A 56 -11.44 18.97 2.58
C ALA A 56 -9.94 19.15 2.27
N PHE A 57 -9.25 20.00 3.00
CA PHE A 57 -7.81 20.20 2.82
C PHE A 57 -7.00 18.95 3.21
N TYR A 58 -7.40 18.31 4.31
CA TYR A 58 -6.76 17.05 4.72
C TYR A 58 -7.03 15.91 3.73
N LEU A 59 -8.22 15.90 3.13
CA LEU A 59 -8.57 14.92 2.09
C LEU A 59 -7.57 14.97 0.93
N PHE A 60 -7.13 16.14 0.52
CA PHE A 60 -6.15 16.30 -0.55
C PHE A 60 -4.75 15.81 -0.16
N ILE A 61 -4.25 16.23 1.00
CA ILE A 61 -2.93 15.80 1.50
C ILE A 61 -2.93 14.30 1.77
N GLY A 62 -3.97 13.80 2.44
CA GLY A 62 -4.11 12.40 2.77
C GLY A 62 -4.19 11.49 1.53
N SER A 63 -4.88 11.93 0.46
CA SER A 63 -4.93 11.20 -0.80
C SER A 63 -3.55 11.10 -1.46
N PHE A 64 -2.76 12.17 -1.45
CA PHE A 64 -1.38 12.15 -1.93
C PHE A 64 -0.53 11.17 -1.15
N ILE A 65 -0.61 11.19 0.19
CA ILE A 65 0.13 10.27 1.07
C ILE A 65 -0.30 8.82 0.83
N LEU A 66 -1.60 8.56 0.66
CA LEU A 66 -2.11 7.22 0.30
C LEU A 66 -1.53 6.74 -1.03
N GLY A 67 -1.61 7.56 -2.07
CA GLY A 67 -1.08 7.24 -3.39
C GLY A 67 0.42 6.94 -3.36
N TYR A 68 1.19 7.77 -2.67
CA TYR A 68 2.62 7.56 -2.47
C TYR A 68 2.92 6.26 -1.74
N SER A 69 2.27 6.01 -0.60
CA SER A 69 2.55 4.85 0.26
C SER A 69 2.16 3.54 -0.41
N ILE A 70 0.96 3.46 -1.00
CA ILE A 70 0.47 2.24 -1.66
C ILE A 70 1.32 1.89 -2.88
N SER A 71 1.67 2.89 -3.70
CA SER A 71 2.51 2.69 -4.88
C SER A 71 3.93 2.28 -4.50
N SER A 72 4.53 2.90 -3.49
CA SER A 72 5.85 2.53 -2.97
C SER A 72 5.88 1.10 -2.44
N ILE A 73 4.88 0.70 -1.65
CA ILE A 73 4.76 -0.68 -1.14
C ILE A 73 4.69 -1.67 -2.31
N ARG A 74 3.87 -1.38 -3.32
CA ARG A 74 3.75 -2.21 -4.52
C ARG A 74 5.09 -2.36 -5.24
N ILE A 75 5.84 -1.28 -5.40
CA ILE A 75 7.17 -1.30 -6.05
C ILE A 75 8.12 -2.19 -5.23
N TYR A 76 8.20 -2.02 -3.92
CA TYR A 76 9.09 -2.81 -3.08
C TYR A 76 8.71 -4.29 -3.03
N MET A 77 7.41 -4.62 -3.00
CA MET A 77 6.94 -6.00 -3.06
C MET A 77 7.27 -6.66 -4.39
N ASN A 78 7.05 -5.95 -5.50
CA ASN A 78 7.40 -6.45 -6.84
C ASN A 78 8.91 -6.69 -6.97
N THR A 79 9.74 -5.77 -6.49
CA THR A 79 11.19 -5.92 -6.47
C THR A 79 11.62 -7.11 -5.61
N ALA A 80 10.98 -7.32 -4.46
CA ALA A 80 11.26 -8.47 -3.61
C ALA A 80 10.93 -9.81 -4.30
N ILE A 81 9.81 -9.88 -5.03
CA ILE A 81 9.45 -11.06 -5.83
C ILE A 81 10.49 -11.32 -6.91
N MET A 82 10.89 -10.28 -7.65
CA MET A 82 11.90 -10.40 -8.71
C MET A 82 13.25 -10.86 -8.18
N ASN A 83 13.65 -10.45 -6.98
CA ASN A 83 14.91 -10.85 -6.37
C ASN A 83 14.88 -12.25 -5.74
N THR A 84 13.69 -12.78 -5.46
CA THR A 84 13.56 -14.09 -4.75
C THR A 84 13.29 -15.23 -5.72
N VAL A 85 12.64 -14.97 -6.85
CA VAL A 85 12.26 -15.96 -7.84
C VAL A 85 13.34 -16.04 -8.92
N SER A 86 13.69 -17.26 -9.38
CA SER A 86 14.63 -17.43 -10.49
C SER A 86 14.08 -16.80 -11.79
N ASP A 87 14.95 -16.23 -12.62
CA ASP A 87 14.61 -15.48 -13.83
C ASP A 87 13.62 -16.21 -14.76
N LYS A 88 13.75 -17.55 -14.84
CA LYS A 88 12.86 -18.41 -15.64
C LYS A 88 11.37 -18.33 -15.20
N TYR A 89 11.10 -18.06 -13.93
CA TYR A 89 9.75 -18.12 -13.35
C TYR A 89 9.20 -16.76 -12.92
N VAL A 90 10.02 -15.69 -12.99
CA VAL A 90 9.61 -14.32 -12.56
C VAL A 90 8.32 -13.88 -13.24
N GLY A 91 8.24 -14.02 -14.57
CA GLY A 91 7.06 -13.61 -15.33
C GLY A 91 5.79 -14.36 -14.89
N ARG A 92 5.87 -15.68 -14.70
CA ARG A 92 4.74 -16.49 -14.24
C ARG A 92 4.29 -16.12 -12.83
N SER A 93 5.24 -15.96 -11.91
CA SER A 93 4.95 -15.56 -10.52
C SER A 93 4.30 -14.20 -10.46
N PHE A 94 4.78 -13.24 -11.26
CA PHE A 94 4.21 -11.91 -11.33
C PHE A 94 2.78 -11.91 -11.90
N THR A 95 2.56 -12.68 -12.97
CA THR A 95 1.23 -12.81 -13.57
C THR A 95 0.22 -13.44 -12.61
N ILE A 96 0.60 -14.53 -11.92
CA ILE A 96 -0.26 -15.18 -10.93
C ILE A 96 -0.60 -14.21 -9.79
N TRP A 97 0.40 -13.52 -9.25
CA TRP A 97 0.20 -12.55 -8.17
C TRP A 97 -0.73 -11.40 -8.55
N THR A 98 -0.49 -10.79 -9.71
CA THR A 98 -1.34 -9.71 -10.21
C THR A 98 -2.74 -10.18 -10.53
N SER A 99 -2.92 -11.36 -11.13
CA SER A 99 -4.24 -11.92 -11.43
C SER A 99 -5.05 -12.20 -10.18
N ILE A 100 -4.45 -12.80 -9.15
CA ILE A 100 -5.10 -13.03 -7.85
C ILE A 100 -5.48 -11.69 -7.21
N SER A 101 -4.60 -10.72 -7.23
CA SER A 101 -4.87 -9.39 -6.67
C SER A 101 -6.04 -8.69 -7.37
N LEU A 102 -6.10 -8.74 -8.70
CA LEU A 102 -7.18 -8.16 -9.48
C LEU A 102 -8.51 -8.89 -9.28
N LEU A 103 -8.50 -10.23 -9.19
CA LEU A 103 -9.68 -11.02 -8.87
C LEU A 103 -10.24 -10.66 -7.50
N LEU A 104 -9.40 -10.62 -6.47
CA LEU A 104 -9.82 -10.22 -5.12
C LEU A 104 -10.37 -8.80 -5.11
N GLN A 105 -9.71 -7.88 -5.79
CA GLN A 105 -10.17 -6.49 -5.88
C GLN A 105 -11.53 -6.39 -6.58
N SER A 106 -11.74 -7.09 -7.69
CA SER A 106 -13.00 -7.07 -8.43
C SER A 106 -14.16 -7.71 -7.66
N LEU A 107 -13.88 -8.71 -6.84
CA LEU A 107 -14.89 -9.33 -5.97
C LEU A 107 -15.25 -8.45 -4.78
N ILE A 108 -14.26 -7.81 -4.14
CA ILE A 108 -14.46 -7.04 -2.91
C ILE A 108 -15.04 -5.66 -3.19
N ALA A 109 -14.65 -5.01 -4.29
CA ALA A 109 -15.05 -3.63 -4.58
C ALA A 109 -16.57 -3.38 -4.61
N PRO A 110 -17.42 -4.25 -5.21
CA PRO A 110 -18.86 -4.03 -5.20
C PRO A 110 -19.48 -4.11 -3.80
N PHE A 111 -18.99 -5.02 -2.96
CA PHE A 111 -19.45 -5.14 -1.57
C PHE A 111 -19.07 -3.92 -0.74
N LEU A 112 -17.82 -3.45 -0.87
CA LEU A 112 -17.38 -2.23 -0.21
C LEU A 112 -18.17 -1.01 -0.66
N GLY A 113 -18.44 -0.88 -1.96
CA GLY A 113 -19.23 0.23 -2.49
C GLY A 113 -20.64 0.27 -1.92
N ARG A 114 -21.31 -0.88 -1.77
CA ARG A 114 -22.63 -0.97 -1.13
C ARG A 114 -22.57 -0.57 0.34
N TRP A 115 -21.65 -1.12 1.10
CA TRP A 115 -21.55 -0.87 2.54
C TRP A 115 -21.18 0.59 2.86
N ILE A 116 -20.34 1.22 2.05
CA ILE A 116 -20.02 2.66 2.20
C ILE A 116 -21.27 3.52 2.03
N ASN A 117 -22.11 3.21 1.04
CA ASN A 117 -23.34 3.96 0.79
C ASN A 117 -24.42 3.74 1.86
N GLU A 118 -24.51 2.54 2.45
CA GLU A 118 -25.58 2.18 3.38
C GLU A 118 -25.25 2.52 4.85
N ILE A 119 -23.95 2.47 5.23
CA ILE A 119 -23.57 2.56 6.65
C ILE A 119 -23.00 3.95 6.98
N ASN A 120 -21.92 4.36 6.33
CA ASN A 120 -21.27 5.64 6.59
C ASN A 120 -20.17 5.91 5.54
N ASP A 121 -20.03 7.15 5.10
CA ASP A 121 -18.97 7.58 4.18
C ASP A 121 -17.55 7.27 4.70
N LYS A 122 -17.36 7.16 6.01
CA LYS A 122 -16.08 6.85 6.65
C LYS A 122 -15.76 5.36 6.73
N PHE A 123 -16.71 4.48 6.38
CA PHE A 123 -16.55 3.03 6.54
C PHE A 123 -15.33 2.48 5.77
N GLY A 124 -15.07 3.02 4.58
CA GLY A 124 -13.89 2.66 3.80
C GLY A 124 -12.57 2.93 4.54
N PHE A 125 -12.48 4.05 5.26
CA PHE A 125 -11.26 4.40 6.02
C PHE A 125 -11.07 3.49 7.24
N TYR A 126 -12.14 3.04 7.90
CA TYR A 126 -12.04 2.05 8.98
C TYR A 126 -11.49 0.72 8.47
N ILE A 127 -11.93 0.26 7.30
CA ILE A 127 -11.42 -0.99 6.70
C ILE A 127 -9.93 -0.85 6.37
N ILE A 128 -9.52 0.25 5.74
CA ILE A 128 -8.10 0.50 5.42
C ILE A 128 -7.27 0.54 6.70
N LEU A 129 -7.77 1.17 7.76
CA LEU A 129 -7.09 1.24 9.06
C LEU A 129 -6.94 -0.15 9.68
N ILE A 130 -7.98 -0.97 9.70
CA ILE A 130 -7.93 -2.32 10.27
C ILE A 130 -6.96 -3.19 9.48
N LEU A 131 -7.04 -3.19 8.15
CA LEU A 131 -6.16 -3.99 7.30
C LEU A 131 -4.70 -3.53 7.42
N SER A 132 -4.42 -2.24 7.41
CA SER A 132 -3.06 -1.71 7.56
C SER A 132 -2.48 -2.01 8.95
N LEU A 133 -3.29 -1.93 10.01
CA LEU A 133 -2.91 -2.33 11.37
C LEU A 133 -2.58 -3.82 11.45
N LEU A 134 -3.42 -4.67 10.85
CA LEU A 134 -3.23 -6.12 10.85
C LEU A 134 -1.91 -6.49 10.16
N ILE A 135 -1.63 -5.89 9.00
CA ILE A 135 -0.36 -6.09 8.29
C ILE A 135 0.81 -5.54 9.10
N PHE A 136 0.67 -4.37 9.70
CA PHE A 136 1.72 -3.78 10.53
C PHE A 136 2.07 -4.66 11.74
N VAL A 137 1.08 -5.21 12.42
CA VAL A 137 1.27 -6.15 13.54
C VAL A 137 1.94 -7.44 13.07
N THR A 138 1.52 -8.01 11.95
CA THR A 138 2.17 -9.21 11.38
C THR A 138 3.63 -8.95 11.03
N LEU A 139 3.96 -7.79 10.45
CA LEU A 139 5.35 -7.40 10.18
C LEU A 139 6.19 -7.27 11.45
N LEU A 140 5.62 -6.71 12.53
CA LEU A 140 6.28 -6.64 13.84
C LEU A 140 6.57 -8.03 14.42
N LEU A 141 5.60 -8.94 14.37
CA LEU A 141 5.74 -10.31 14.88
C LEU A 141 6.81 -11.09 14.10
N VAL A 142 6.80 -10.98 12.78
CA VAL A 142 7.77 -11.63 11.91
C VAL A 142 9.18 -11.08 12.13
N ASN A 143 9.32 -9.78 12.33
CA ASN A 143 10.62 -9.16 12.63
C ASN A 143 11.17 -9.61 13.99
N LYS A 144 10.31 -9.76 15.00
CA LYS A 144 10.68 -10.22 16.35
C LYS A 144 11.10 -11.69 16.37
N THR A 145 10.52 -12.53 15.52
CA THR A 145 10.83 -13.97 15.44
C THR A 145 12.09 -14.29 14.63
N GLY A 146 12.75 -13.31 14.03
CA GLY A 146 14.03 -13.49 13.30
C GLY A 146 13.96 -14.44 12.08
N LYS A 147 12.78 -14.89 11.67
CA LYS A 147 12.57 -15.93 10.66
C LYS A 147 12.64 -15.46 9.21
N ILE A 148 12.85 -14.18 8.95
CA ILE A 148 13.11 -13.72 7.57
C ILE A 148 14.63 -13.72 7.32
N LYS A 149 15.23 -14.87 7.19
CA LYS A 149 16.47 -15.02 6.43
C LYS A 149 16.08 -14.94 4.94
N TYR A 150 16.25 -13.78 4.34
CA TYR A 150 16.34 -13.74 2.88
C TYR A 150 17.63 -14.46 2.52
N ALA A 151 17.52 -15.49 1.69
CA ALA A 151 18.69 -16.11 1.10
C ALA A 151 19.48 -15.00 0.37
N HIS A 152 20.59 -14.55 0.97
CA HIS A 152 21.65 -13.95 0.21
C HIS A 152 22.07 -15.00 -0.81
N LYS A 153 21.88 -14.73 -2.10
CA LYS A 153 22.64 -15.38 -3.15
C LYS A 153 24.10 -15.03 -2.85
N GLU A 154 24.80 -15.94 -2.20
CA GLU A 154 26.25 -16.00 -2.33
C GLU A 154 26.52 -16.40 -3.79
N GLU A 155 27.33 -15.59 -4.44
CA GLU A 155 27.85 -15.80 -5.78
C GLU A 155 28.70 -17.07 -5.85
#